data_958b56186e62c4317f19f84180c6b605
#
_entry.id   958b56186e62c4317f19f84180c6b605
#
_cell.length_a   1.000
_cell.length_b   1.000
_cell.length_c   1.000
_cell.angle_alpha   90.00
_cell.angle_beta   90.00
_cell.angle_gamma   90.00
#
_symmetry.space_group_name_H-M   'P 1'
#
loop_
_entity.id
_entity.type
_entity.pdbx_description
1 polymer ?
#
loop_
_entity_poly.entity_id
_entity_poly.type
_entity_poly.pdbx_seq_one_letter_code
_entity_poly.pdbx_strand_id
1 'polypeptide(L)'
;MKRRISSTLMALVLCLTLLPAAAYADGGTAVYVSSSGNDGTGDGSADKPFATLAKAVDVAKDGATIYVMSDLTMTKCARFYSKSLTITSDAEVPYTVTRGHGFAAQDDPARKRYNPAMVEVQTHTGGEGAGLTLTNIIFDDDGKKEGTV
;
A
#
# COMPACT_ATOMS: atom_id res chain seq x y z
N MET A 1 8.77 -58.64 -18.03
CA MET A 1 9.71 -57.58 -17.65
C MET A 1 8.93 -56.42 -17.00
N LYS A 2 8.95 -56.33 -15.68
CA LYS A 2 8.26 -55.25 -14.94
C LYS A 2 9.16 -54.03 -14.89
N ARG A 3 8.83 -52.96 -15.61
CA ARG A 3 9.54 -51.69 -15.56
C ARG A 3 9.27 -51.01 -14.20
N ARG A 4 10.27 -50.97 -13.34
CA ARG A 4 10.27 -50.18 -12.13
C ARG A 4 10.39 -48.71 -12.55
N ILE A 5 9.31 -47.96 -12.50
CA ILE A 5 9.32 -46.51 -12.66
C ILE A 5 10.00 -45.97 -11.41
N SER A 6 11.14 -45.35 -11.60
CA SER A 6 12.03 -44.88 -10.54
C SER A 6 11.33 -43.76 -9.75
N SER A 7 11.16 -43.97 -8.45
CA SER A 7 10.54 -43.00 -7.52
C SER A 7 11.26 -41.66 -7.42
N THR A 8 12.40 -41.52 -8.08
CA THR A 8 13.14 -40.25 -8.17
C THR A 8 12.50 -39.20 -9.08
N LEU A 9 11.68 -39.63 -10.08
CA LEU A 9 11.00 -38.68 -10.97
C LEU A 9 9.80 -38.02 -10.27
N MET A 10 9.17 -38.68 -9.30
CA MET A 10 8.01 -38.17 -8.58
C MET A 10 8.40 -37.16 -7.50
N ALA A 11 9.62 -37.27 -6.95
CA ALA A 11 10.14 -36.31 -5.98
C ALA A 11 10.53 -34.97 -6.63
N LEU A 12 10.93 -34.96 -7.91
CA LEU A 12 11.33 -33.75 -8.61
C LEU A 12 10.13 -32.90 -9.02
N VAL A 13 8.98 -33.53 -9.32
CA VAL A 13 7.75 -32.80 -9.67
C VAL A 13 7.09 -32.19 -8.44
N LEU A 14 7.21 -32.81 -7.26
CA LEU A 14 6.65 -32.27 -6.02
C LEU A 14 7.45 -31.08 -5.46
N CYS A 15 8.73 -30.99 -5.79
CA CYS A 15 9.59 -29.88 -5.35
C CYS A 15 9.35 -28.58 -6.14
N LEU A 16 8.72 -28.65 -7.31
CA LEU A 16 8.48 -27.49 -8.17
C LEU A 16 7.20 -26.72 -7.80
N THR A 17 6.33 -27.31 -6.96
CA THR A 17 5.08 -26.66 -6.51
C THR A 17 5.20 -25.95 -5.16
N LEU A 18 6.37 -26.00 -4.53
CA LEU A 18 6.71 -25.32 -3.28
C LEU A 18 7.71 -24.18 -3.49
N LEU A 19 7.70 -23.56 -4.67
CA LEU A 19 8.34 -22.25 -4.79
C LEU A 19 7.48 -21.28 -3.97
N PRO A 20 7.98 -20.75 -2.85
CA PRO A 20 7.34 -19.59 -2.24
C PRO A 20 7.29 -18.53 -3.32
N ALA A 21 6.13 -17.92 -3.49
CA ALA A 21 6.00 -16.71 -4.30
C ALA A 21 7.21 -15.84 -3.96
N ALA A 22 8.03 -15.55 -4.96
CA ALA A 22 9.30 -14.90 -4.78
C ALA A 22 9.09 -13.69 -3.89
N ALA A 23 9.66 -13.72 -2.69
CA ALA A 23 9.89 -12.52 -1.95
C ALA A 23 10.72 -11.63 -2.88
N TYR A 24 10.11 -10.64 -3.47
CA TYR A 24 10.82 -9.54 -4.05
C TYR A 24 11.55 -8.88 -2.89
N ALA A 25 12.79 -9.30 -2.68
CA ALA A 25 13.73 -8.62 -1.83
C ALA A 25 14.18 -7.34 -2.57
N ASP A 26 13.24 -6.41 -2.74
CA ASP A 26 13.57 -5.01 -2.86
C ASP A 26 13.92 -4.58 -1.43
N GLY A 27 15.04 -3.89 -1.25
CA GLY A 27 15.58 -3.52 0.09
C GLY A 27 14.67 -2.59 0.91
N GLY A 28 13.42 -2.39 0.50
CA GLY A 28 12.35 -1.71 1.20
C GLY A 28 11.39 -2.69 1.86
N THR A 29 10.94 -2.39 3.08
CA THR A 29 9.94 -3.18 3.79
C THR A 29 8.60 -3.09 3.04
N ALA A 30 8.06 -4.23 2.60
CA ALA A 30 6.72 -4.30 2.01
C ALA A 30 5.67 -4.12 3.11
N VAL A 31 4.67 -3.29 2.85
CA VAL A 31 3.52 -3.07 3.73
C VAL A 31 2.25 -3.24 2.89
N TYR A 32 1.31 -4.04 3.38
CA TYR A 32 0.10 -4.36 2.66
C TYR A 32 -1.13 -3.69 3.28
N VAL A 33 -2.04 -3.24 2.42
CA VAL A 33 -3.30 -2.60 2.83
C VAL A 33 -4.45 -3.14 1.98
N SER A 34 -5.57 -3.45 2.65
CA SER A 34 -6.78 -3.99 2.02
C SER A 34 -8.02 -3.51 2.76
N SER A 35 -9.13 -3.28 2.05
CA SER A 35 -10.43 -2.95 2.66
C SER A 35 -10.93 -4.03 3.63
N SER A 36 -10.46 -5.28 3.50
CA SER A 36 -10.72 -6.38 4.45
C SER A 36 -9.70 -6.48 5.59
N GLY A 37 -8.71 -5.61 5.62
CA GLY A 37 -7.66 -5.58 6.63
C GLY A 37 -8.13 -5.05 8.00
N ASN A 38 -7.18 -4.90 8.93
CA ASN A 38 -7.49 -4.41 10.25
C ASN A 38 -6.32 -3.58 10.82
N ASP A 39 -6.56 -2.33 11.19
CA ASP A 39 -5.52 -1.42 11.70
C ASP A 39 -5.10 -1.73 13.15
N GLY A 40 -5.91 -2.47 13.89
CA GLY A 40 -5.65 -2.82 15.30
C GLY A 40 -4.93 -4.16 15.48
N THR A 41 -5.19 -5.13 14.60
CA THR A 41 -4.67 -6.49 14.67
C THR A 41 -3.80 -6.90 13.48
N GLY A 42 -3.85 -6.14 12.39
CA GLY A 42 -2.97 -6.32 11.24
C GLY A 42 -1.53 -5.97 11.59
N ASP A 43 -0.60 -6.65 10.97
CA ASP A 43 0.85 -6.40 11.09
C ASP A 43 1.45 -5.82 9.80
N GLY A 44 0.62 -5.61 8.77
CA GLY A 44 1.02 -5.09 7.48
C GLY A 44 1.62 -6.13 6.53
N SER A 45 1.59 -7.41 6.90
CA SER A 45 1.90 -8.51 5.97
C SER A 45 0.76 -8.74 4.98
N ALA A 46 1.01 -9.50 3.90
CA ALA A 46 -0.02 -9.86 2.93
C ALA A 46 -1.17 -10.67 3.55
N ASP A 47 -0.87 -11.50 4.55
CA ASP A 47 -1.87 -12.33 5.26
C ASP A 47 -2.68 -11.53 6.30
N LYS A 48 -2.10 -10.44 6.83
CA LYS A 48 -2.71 -9.58 7.86
C LYS A 48 -2.53 -8.10 7.51
N PRO A 49 -3.12 -7.64 6.40
CA PRO A 49 -2.95 -6.28 5.93
C PRO A 49 -3.60 -5.27 6.88
N PHE A 50 -3.15 -4.03 6.79
CA PHE A 50 -3.86 -2.92 7.43
C PHE A 50 -5.16 -2.60 6.66
N ALA A 51 -6.11 -1.97 7.35
CA ALA A 51 -7.38 -1.56 6.76
C ALA A 51 -7.27 -0.22 6.03
N THR A 52 -6.35 0.65 6.44
CA THR A 52 -6.27 2.03 5.93
C THR A 52 -4.89 2.37 5.40
N LEU A 53 -4.88 3.14 4.31
CA LEU A 53 -3.63 3.69 3.77
C LEU A 53 -2.92 4.61 4.78
N ALA A 54 -3.70 5.32 5.61
CA ALA A 54 -3.16 6.16 6.67
C ALA A 54 -2.33 5.36 7.69
N LYS A 55 -2.81 4.17 8.09
CA LYS A 55 -2.05 3.27 8.98
C LYS A 55 -0.82 2.71 8.29
N ALA A 56 -0.95 2.29 7.03
CA ALA A 56 0.17 1.76 6.26
C ALA A 56 1.31 2.79 6.12
N VAL A 57 1.00 4.04 5.75
CA VAL A 57 2.03 5.09 5.64
C VAL A 57 2.63 5.49 6.98
N ASP A 58 1.87 5.40 8.08
CA ASP A 58 2.37 5.69 9.43
C ASP A 58 3.47 4.71 9.85
N VAL A 59 3.23 3.41 9.66
CA VAL A 59 4.17 2.35 10.07
C VAL A 59 5.29 2.08 9.07
N ALA A 60 5.10 2.44 7.80
CA ALA A 60 6.08 2.23 6.74
C ALA A 60 7.40 2.94 7.06
N LYS A 61 8.51 2.26 6.83
CA LYS A 61 9.86 2.83 6.96
C LYS A 61 10.23 3.61 5.71
N ASP A 62 11.31 4.37 5.78
CA ASP A 62 11.91 5.00 4.60
C ASP A 62 12.27 3.96 3.54
N GLY A 63 11.98 4.25 2.28
CA GLY A 63 12.16 3.34 1.14
C GLY A 63 11.11 2.23 1.03
N ALA A 64 10.09 2.18 1.90
CA ALA A 64 9.09 1.11 1.86
C ALA A 64 8.15 1.22 0.65
N THR A 65 7.67 0.04 0.21
CA THR A 65 6.62 -0.08 -0.79
C THR A 65 5.32 -0.50 -0.13
N ILE A 66 4.25 0.25 -0.35
CA ILE A 66 2.91 -0.03 0.13
C ILE A 66 2.11 -0.65 -1.02
N TYR A 67 1.68 -1.89 -0.83
CA TYR A 67 0.87 -2.63 -1.76
C TYR A 67 -0.61 -2.52 -1.42
N VAL A 68 -1.38 -1.92 -2.31
CA VAL A 68 -2.84 -1.83 -2.22
C VAL A 68 -3.41 -3.09 -2.84
N MET A 69 -4.15 -3.89 -2.06
CA MET A 69 -4.67 -5.21 -2.44
C MET A 69 -6.17 -5.20 -2.78
N SER A 70 -6.82 -4.05 -2.71
CA SER A 70 -8.24 -3.86 -3.03
C SER A 70 -8.56 -2.40 -3.20
N ASP A 71 -9.71 -2.07 -3.76
CA ASP A 71 -10.24 -0.71 -3.68
C ASP A 71 -10.35 -0.25 -2.23
N LEU A 72 -9.97 1.00 -1.98
CA LEU A 72 -9.96 1.61 -0.65
C LEU A 72 -10.81 2.88 -0.63
N THR A 73 -11.47 3.11 0.50
CA THR A 73 -12.14 4.39 0.77
C THR A 73 -11.42 5.10 1.90
N MET A 74 -10.91 6.29 1.63
CA MET A 74 -10.19 7.09 2.62
C MET A 74 -11.14 8.03 3.35
N THR A 75 -11.10 8.00 4.67
CA THR A 75 -11.85 8.94 5.55
C THR A 75 -10.97 10.01 6.17
N LYS A 76 -9.65 9.88 6.03
CA LYS A 76 -8.67 10.85 6.50
C LYS A 76 -7.42 10.85 5.63
N CYS A 77 -6.69 11.96 5.64
CA CYS A 77 -5.42 12.10 4.94
C CYS A 77 -4.37 11.08 5.45
N ALA A 78 -3.64 10.48 4.52
CA ALA A 78 -2.45 9.70 4.81
C ALA A 78 -1.23 10.64 4.78
N ARG A 79 -0.66 10.93 5.96
CA ARG A 79 0.44 11.89 6.10
C ARG A 79 1.70 11.20 6.59
N PHE A 80 2.84 11.55 5.99
CA PHE A 80 4.13 11.07 6.47
C PHE A 80 5.20 12.16 6.34
N TYR A 81 6.31 11.96 7.07
CA TYR A 81 7.37 12.95 7.23
C TYR A 81 8.72 12.34 6.92
N SER A 82 9.56 13.12 6.20
CA SER A 82 11.00 12.84 6.01
C SER A 82 11.33 11.40 5.63
N LYS A 83 10.52 10.79 4.78
CA LYS A 83 10.75 9.46 4.21
C LYS A 83 10.22 9.40 2.79
N SER A 84 10.75 8.48 2.00
CA SER A 84 10.33 8.20 0.64
C SER A 84 9.53 6.92 0.62
N LEU A 85 8.34 6.95 0.03
CA LEU A 85 7.45 5.79 -0.05
C LEU A 85 7.03 5.55 -1.51
N THR A 86 6.85 4.30 -1.85
CA THR A 86 6.16 3.88 -3.07
C THR A 86 4.79 3.33 -2.71
N ILE A 87 3.73 3.75 -3.39
CA ILE A 87 2.39 3.18 -3.28
C ILE A 87 2.04 2.58 -4.63
N THR A 88 1.68 1.32 -4.63
CA THR A 88 1.34 0.57 -5.84
C THR A 88 0.18 -0.40 -5.58
N SER A 89 -0.48 -0.82 -6.66
CA SER A 89 -1.40 -1.96 -6.61
C SER A 89 -0.62 -3.26 -6.79
N ASP A 90 -1.08 -4.35 -6.19
CA ASP A 90 -0.54 -5.69 -6.39
C ASP A 90 -1.22 -6.45 -7.56
N ALA A 91 -2.21 -5.82 -8.20
CA ALA A 91 -2.98 -6.39 -9.31
C ALA A 91 -2.48 -5.89 -10.68
N GLU A 92 -2.82 -6.64 -11.74
CA GLU A 92 -2.58 -6.20 -13.12
C GLU A 92 -3.39 -4.96 -13.49
N VAL A 93 -4.63 -4.86 -12.96
CA VAL A 93 -5.51 -3.70 -13.10
C VAL A 93 -5.40 -2.87 -11.81
N PRO A 94 -5.13 -1.56 -11.92
CA PRO A 94 -4.93 -0.74 -10.75
C PRO A 94 -6.18 -0.68 -9.87
N TYR A 95 -6.01 -0.83 -8.55
CA TYR A 95 -7.06 -0.54 -7.60
C TYR A 95 -7.26 0.96 -7.44
N THR A 96 -8.48 1.34 -7.04
CA THR A 96 -8.87 2.73 -6.83
C THR A 96 -8.88 3.07 -5.35
N VAL A 97 -8.24 4.19 -5.02
CA VAL A 97 -8.31 4.79 -3.69
C VAL A 97 -9.23 6.02 -3.79
N THR A 98 -10.43 5.89 -3.27
CA THR A 98 -11.47 6.93 -3.35
C THR A 98 -11.52 7.74 -2.08
N ARG A 99 -11.74 9.05 -2.21
CA ARG A 99 -12.09 9.91 -1.09
C ARG A 99 -13.52 9.63 -0.64
N GLY A 100 -13.68 9.13 0.59
CA GLY A 100 -14.99 8.81 1.14
C GLY A 100 -15.78 10.03 1.60
N HIS A 101 -17.08 9.84 1.71
CA HIS A 101 -17.99 10.84 2.30
C HIS A 101 -17.57 11.13 3.75
N GLY A 102 -17.43 12.41 4.11
CA GLY A 102 -16.97 12.78 5.45
C GLY A 102 -15.45 12.69 5.63
N PHE A 103 -14.69 12.70 4.53
CA PHE A 103 -13.23 12.79 4.61
C PHE A 103 -12.81 13.95 5.51
N ALA A 104 -12.21 13.62 6.63
CA ALA A 104 -11.66 14.59 7.55
C ALA A 104 -10.37 15.15 6.96
N ALA A 105 -10.44 16.36 6.42
CA ALA A 105 -9.24 17.12 6.16
C ALA A 105 -8.50 17.32 7.48
N GLN A 106 -7.22 16.99 7.49
CA GLN A 106 -6.43 17.21 8.69
C GLN A 106 -6.15 18.70 8.80
N ASP A 107 -6.75 19.32 9.81
CA ASP A 107 -6.31 20.64 10.26
C ASP A 107 -4.86 20.52 10.74
N ASP A 108 -3.96 21.27 10.15
CA ASP A 108 -2.66 21.52 10.72
C ASP A 108 -2.77 22.76 11.63
N PRO A 109 -2.93 22.56 12.95
CA PRO A 109 -3.12 23.67 13.87
C PRO A 109 -1.92 24.62 13.90
N ALA A 110 -0.73 24.13 13.53
CA ALA A 110 0.49 24.93 13.46
C ALA A 110 0.51 25.84 12.23
N ARG A 111 -0.13 25.43 11.13
CA ARG A 111 -0.11 26.16 9.86
C ARG A 111 -1.42 26.85 9.53
N LYS A 112 -2.49 26.62 10.30
CA LYS A 112 -3.86 27.14 10.07
C LYS A 112 -4.32 26.92 8.62
N ARG A 113 -3.99 25.78 8.04
CA ARG A 113 -4.31 25.44 6.66
C ARG A 113 -5.21 24.20 6.62
N TYR A 114 -6.35 24.38 5.97
CA TYR A 114 -7.17 23.28 5.50
C TYR A 114 -6.41 22.56 4.38
N ASN A 115 -6.07 21.27 4.57
CA ASN A 115 -5.44 20.48 3.54
C ASN A 115 -6.36 19.32 3.13
N PRO A 116 -7.02 19.39 1.96
CA PRO A 116 -7.91 18.36 1.48
C PRO A 116 -7.15 17.19 0.79
N ALA A 117 -5.83 17.17 0.83
CA ALA A 117 -5.04 16.14 0.16
C ALA A 117 -5.34 14.74 0.73
N MET A 118 -5.49 13.75 -0.14
CA MET A 118 -5.62 12.35 0.25
C MET A 118 -4.30 11.81 0.81
N VAL A 119 -3.18 12.18 0.19
CA VAL A 119 -1.83 11.86 0.65
C VAL A 119 -1.04 13.16 0.79
N GLU A 120 -0.35 13.31 1.91
CA GLU A 120 0.49 14.48 2.20
C GLU A 120 1.89 14.05 2.57
N VAL A 121 2.87 14.60 1.85
CA VAL A 121 4.29 14.40 2.11
C VAL A 121 4.84 15.67 2.74
N GLN A 122 5.48 15.55 3.88
CA GLN A 122 6.10 16.67 4.57
C GLN A 122 7.58 16.41 4.86
N THR A 123 8.38 17.47 4.78
CA THR A 123 9.78 17.46 5.19
C THR A 123 9.95 18.30 6.43
N HIS A 124 10.79 17.87 7.37
CA HIS A 124 11.25 18.75 8.44
C HIS A 124 12.26 19.77 7.90
N THR A 125 12.24 20.97 8.48
CA THR A 125 13.22 22.00 8.15
C THR A 125 14.64 21.47 8.44
N GLY A 126 15.46 21.32 7.39
CA GLY A 126 16.82 20.77 7.51
C GLY A 126 16.94 19.24 7.37
N GLY A 127 15.83 18.53 7.11
CA GLY A 127 15.85 17.08 6.83
C GLY A 127 16.12 16.76 5.36
N GLU A 128 16.57 15.54 5.09
CA GLU A 128 16.67 15.00 3.73
C GLU A 128 15.28 14.94 3.09
N GLY A 129 15.23 14.97 1.76
CA GLY A 129 13.98 15.05 1.00
C GLY A 129 13.06 13.89 1.28
N ALA A 130 11.77 14.17 1.38
CA ALA A 130 10.74 13.14 1.37
C ALA A 130 10.21 12.96 -0.05
N GLY A 131 9.85 11.74 -0.42
CA GLY A 131 9.37 11.39 -1.75
C GLY A 131 8.11 10.53 -1.72
N LEU A 132 7.29 10.65 -2.76
CA LEU A 132 6.17 9.77 -3.00
C LEU A 132 6.22 9.33 -4.45
N THR A 133 6.28 8.02 -4.67
CA THR A 133 6.14 7.40 -5.97
C THR A 133 4.80 6.68 -6.03
N LEU A 134 4.01 6.96 -7.06
CA LEU A 134 2.73 6.31 -7.31
C LEU A 134 2.85 5.53 -8.61
N THR A 135 2.61 4.22 -8.55
CA THR A 135 2.60 3.35 -9.73
C THR A 135 1.41 2.42 -9.68
N ASN A 136 0.80 2.15 -10.84
CA ASN A 136 -0.31 1.20 -10.96
C ASN A 136 -1.41 1.37 -9.89
N ILE A 137 -1.82 2.61 -9.60
CA ILE A 137 -2.83 2.97 -8.61
C ILE A 137 -3.62 4.19 -9.10
N ILE A 138 -4.91 4.22 -8.82
CA ILE A 138 -5.80 5.33 -9.14
C ILE A 138 -6.20 6.03 -7.84
N PHE A 139 -6.05 7.35 -7.78
CA PHE A 139 -6.64 8.18 -6.74
C PHE A 139 -7.82 8.93 -7.33
N ASP A 140 -9.01 8.72 -6.74
CA ASP A 140 -10.26 9.33 -7.20
C ASP A 140 -10.86 10.18 -6.06
N ASP A 141 -11.16 11.43 -6.37
CA ASP A 141 -11.81 12.39 -5.46
C ASP A 141 -13.35 12.31 -5.54
N ASP A 142 -13.92 11.11 -5.65
CA ASP A 142 -15.37 10.83 -5.68
C ASP A 142 -16.12 11.58 -6.79
N GLY A 143 -15.45 11.86 -7.92
CA GLY A 143 -16.09 12.35 -9.15
C GLY A 143 -16.86 13.67 -9.05
N LYS A 144 -16.80 14.36 -7.93
CA LYS A 144 -17.34 15.73 -7.81
C LYS A 144 -16.41 16.69 -8.53
N LYS A 145 -16.53 16.72 -9.85
CA LYS A 145 -16.26 17.97 -10.56
C LYS A 145 -17.15 19.02 -9.93
N GLU A 146 -16.59 19.88 -9.09
CA GLU A 146 -17.30 21.10 -8.70
C GLU A 146 -17.74 21.76 -9.99
N GLY A 147 -19.07 21.90 -10.12
CA GLY A 147 -19.69 22.35 -11.32
C GLY A 147 -19.13 23.71 -11.71
N THR A 148 -18.68 23.78 -12.92
CA THR A 148 -18.56 25.04 -13.65
C THR A 148 -19.94 25.72 -13.60
N VAL A 149 -20.07 26.76 -12.81
CA VAL A 149 -21.16 27.73 -12.91
C VAL A 149 -20.88 28.62 -14.11
#